data_350e22e424859b9540d99c7b8c64a885
#
_entry.id   350e22e424859b9540d99c7b8c64a885
#
_cell.length_a   1.000
_cell.length_b   1.000
_cell.length_c   1.000
_cell.angle_alpha   90.00
_cell.angle_beta   90.00
_cell.angle_gamma   90.00
#
_symmetry.space_group_name_H-M   'P 1'
#
loop_
_entity.id
_entity.type
_entity.pdbx_description
1 polymer ?
#
loop_
_entity_poly.entity_id
_entity_poly.type
_entity_poly.pdbx_seq_one_letter_code
_entity_poly.pdbx_strand_id
1 'polypeptide(L)'
;QGNNMIQEAIIRYLRKHRQESLSPKAVLFDMDGVLYDSMRFHARAWHEVATLHQLTSRPEDFYMFEGRTGESTINELYQRTFQRDATAEEKQTIYKEKADLFNTYNDGAPRTGAAEVLKEVEASGLQRLVVTGSGQHSLIDKLNHTYPGHFNREKMVTAFDVKYGKPHP
;
A
#
# COMPACT_ATOMS: atom_id res chain seq x y z
N GLN A 1 17.48 -15.55 19.52
CA GLN A 1 17.79 -14.10 19.64
C GLN A 1 16.64 -13.20 19.12
N GLY A 2 15.86 -13.61 18.07
CA GLY A 2 14.75 -12.80 17.55
C GLY A 2 13.55 -12.64 18.50
N ASN A 3 13.25 -13.65 19.30
CA ASN A 3 12.10 -13.64 20.22
C ASN A 3 12.22 -12.58 21.33
N ASN A 4 13.43 -12.24 21.72
CA ASN A 4 13.67 -11.29 22.82
C ASN A 4 13.38 -9.83 22.39
N MET A 5 13.75 -9.44 21.16
CA MET A 5 13.52 -8.09 20.65
C MET A 5 12.02 -7.76 20.48
N ILE A 6 11.23 -8.75 20.02
CA ILE A 6 9.78 -8.55 19.83
C ILE A 6 9.10 -8.40 21.20
N GLN A 7 9.45 -9.24 22.16
CA GLN A 7 8.91 -9.13 23.52
C GLN A 7 9.27 -7.81 24.19
N GLU A 8 10.50 -7.35 24.05
CA GLU A 8 10.92 -6.05 24.55
C GLU A 8 10.17 -4.88 23.89
N ALA A 9 9.90 -4.97 22.58
CA ALA A 9 9.12 -3.98 21.86
C ALA A 9 7.67 -3.95 22.38
N ILE A 10 7.04 -5.10 22.60
CA ILE A 10 5.70 -5.21 23.18
C ILE A 10 5.69 -4.60 24.60
N ILE A 11 6.64 -4.94 25.45
CA ILE A 11 6.73 -4.40 26.82
C ILE A 11 6.86 -2.86 26.79
N ARG A 12 7.70 -2.33 25.91
CA ARG A 12 7.83 -0.87 25.73
C ARG A 12 6.54 -0.22 25.26
N TYR A 13 5.84 -0.84 24.32
CA TYR A 13 4.55 -0.39 23.83
C TYR A 13 3.51 -0.33 24.96
N LEU A 14 3.36 -1.43 25.71
CA LEU A 14 2.42 -1.53 26.82
C LEU A 14 2.68 -0.47 27.89
N ARG A 15 3.94 -0.27 28.29
CA ARG A 15 4.35 0.78 29.24
C ARG A 15 4.01 2.17 28.74
N LYS A 16 4.36 2.46 27.46
CA LYS A 16 4.10 3.77 26.83
C LYS A 16 2.60 4.12 26.80
N HIS A 17 1.76 3.12 26.54
CA HIS A 17 0.31 3.30 26.39
C HIS A 17 -0.48 2.98 27.65
N ARG A 18 0.20 2.68 28.78
CA ARG A 18 -0.42 2.34 30.08
C ARG A 18 -1.42 1.18 29.97
N GLN A 19 -1.07 0.16 29.20
CA GLN A 19 -1.86 -1.05 29.00
C GLN A 19 -1.22 -2.22 29.74
N GLU A 20 -2.04 -3.10 30.32
CA GLU A 20 -1.57 -4.28 31.06
C GLU A 20 -1.23 -5.45 30.13
N SER A 21 -1.96 -5.55 29.02
CA SER A 21 -1.77 -6.63 28.04
C SER A 21 -2.08 -6.18 26.61
N LEU A 22 -1.58 -6.95 25.65
CA LEU A 22 -1.90 -6.82 24.22
C LEU A 22 -2.64 -8.09 23.78
N SER A 23 -3.91 -7.94 23.38
CA SER A 23 -4.74 -9.03 22.87
C SER A 23 -5.26 -8.66 21.47
N PRO A 24 -4.43 -8.73 20.44
CA PRO A 24 -4.85 -8.39 19.09
C PRO A 24 -5.93 -9.37 18.61
N LYS A 25 -6.86 -8.91 17.78
CA LYS A 25 -7.89 -9.72 17.14
C LYS A 25 -7.66 -9.86 15.65
N ALA A 26 -6.90 -8.94 15.09
CA ALA A 26 -6.62 -8.88 13.65
C ALA A 26 -5.24 -8.33 13.38
N VAL A 27 -4.70 -8.70 12.22
CA VAL A 27 -3.52 -8.08 11.61
C VAL A 27 -3.95 -7.43 10.30
N LEU A 28 -3.67 -6.16 10.17
CA LEU A 28 -3.92 -5.38 8.96
C LEU A 28 -2.62 -5.29 8.18
N PHE A 29 -2.64 -5.84 6.96
CA PHE A 29 -1.48 -5.84 6.07
C PHE A 29 -1.61 -4.70 5.06
N ASP A 30 -0.54 -3.97 4.84
CA ASP A 30 -0.40 -3.19 3.61
C ASP A 30 -0.16 -4.14 2.43
N MET A 31 -0.36 -3.68 1.22
CA MET A 31 -0.18 -4.50 0.01
C MET A 31 1.20 -4.28 -0.61
N ASP A 32 1.47 -3.05 -1.05
CA ASP A 32 2.69 -2.72 -1.78
C ASP A 32 3.90 -2.67 -0.84
N GLY A 33 4.94 -3.41 -1.19
CA GLY A 33 6.15 -3.53 -0.38
C GLY A 33 6.01 -4.47 0.84
N VAL A 34 4.81 -4.97 1.13
CA VAL A 34 4.52 -5.88 2.25
C VAL A 34 4.07 -7.25 1.74
N LEU A 35 3.05 -7.32 0.92
CA LEU A 35 2.58 -8.56 0.30
C LEU A 35 3.19 -8.79 -1.09
N TYR A 36 3.44 -7.71 -1.83
CA TYR A 36 4.10 -7.73 -3.14
C TYR A 36 5.40 -6.92 -3.11
N ASP A 37 6.38 -7.36 -3.88
CA ASP A 37 7.62 -6.61 -4.16
C ASP A 37 7.39 -5.63 -5.31
N SER A 38 6.47 -4.68 -5.13
CA SER A 38 5.91 -3.82 -6.17
C SER A 38 6.37 -2.36 -6.12
N MET A 39 7.04 -1.92 -5.05
CA MET A 39 7.36 -0.51 -4.81
C MET A 39 8.19 0.13 -5.93
N ARG A 40 9.22 -0.57 -6.40
CA ARG A 40 10.10 -0.09 -7.49
C ARG A 40 9.33 0.13 -8.79
N PHE A 41 8.33 -0.69 -9.06
CA PHE A 41 7.50 -0.58 -10.28
C PHE A 41 6.49 0.56 -10.17
N HIS A 42 5.91 0.78 -9.00
CA HIS A 42 5.09 1.95 -8.73
C HIS A 42 5.89 3.25 -8.87
N ALA A 43 7.07 3.33 -8.24
CA ALA A 43 7.93 4.49 -8.31
C ALA A 43 8.34 4.80 -9.75
N ARG A 44 8.72 3.78 -10.54
CA ARG A 44 9.07 3.93 -11.95
C ARG A 44 7.89 4.44 -12.79
N ALA A 45 6.72 3.82 -12.65
CA ALA A 45 5.52 4.20 -13.41
C ALA A 45 5.07 5.63 -13.08
N TRP A 46 5.07 6.00 -11.80
CA TRP A 46 4.76 7.36 -11.38
C TRP A 46 5.74 8.40 -11.90
N HIS A 47 7.04 8.11 -11.83
CA HIS A 47 8.05 9.05 -12.34
C HIS A 47 7.94 9.24 -13.85
N GLU A 48 7.70 8.17 -14.59
CA GLU A 48 7.54 8.22 -16.04
C GLU A 48 6.30 9.02 -16.44
N VAL A 49 5.13 8.75 -15.86
CA VAL A 49 3.91 9.49 -16.16
C VAL A 49 4.03 10.97 -15.74
N ALA A 50 4.66 11.25 -14.61
CA ALA A 50 4.92 12.63 -14.19
C ALA A 50 5.82 13.36 -15.20
N THR A 51 6.83 12.70 -15.74
CA THR A 51 7.72 13.25 -16.77
C THR A 51 6.98 13.52 -18.08
N LEU A 52 6.14 12.57 -18.53
CA LEU A 52 5.32 12.72 -19.73
C LEU A 52 4.38 13.94 -19.67
N HIS A 53 3.83 14.20 -18.50
CA HIS A 53 2.94 15.36 -18.24
C HIS A 53 3.67 16.60 -17.73
N GLN A 54 5.00 16.62 -17.73
CA GLN A 54 5.83 17.75 -17.29
C GLN A 54 5.52 18.20 -15.84
N LEU A 55 5.13 17.24 -14.98
CA LEU A 55 4.87 17.49 -13.57
C LEU A 55 6.15 17.51 -12.76
N THR A 56 6.26 18.48 -11.86
CA THR A 56 7.43 18.65 -11.01
C THR A 56 7.55 17.50 -10.00
N SER A 57 8.52 16.63 -10.20
CA SER A 57 8.78 15.49 -9.34
C SER A 57 10.23 15.03 -9.38
N ARG A 58 10.64 14.31 -8.35
CA ARG A 58 11.90 13.58 -8.28
C ARG A 58 11.59 12.08 -8.08
N PRO A 59 12.44 11.16 -8.54
CA PRO A 59 12.21 9.72 -8.38
C PRO A 59 11.93 9.31 -6.93
N GLU A 60 12.58 9.95 -5.96
CA GLU A 60 12.46 9.65 -4.54
C GLU A 60 11.09 10.01 -3.96
N ASP A 61 10.40 10.99 -4.54
CA ASP A 61 9.09 11.45 -4.08
C ASP A 61 8.10 10.29 -4.03
N PHE A 62 8.17 9.37 -4.96
CA PHE A 62 7.20 8.27 -5.09
C PHE A 62 7.36 7.17 -4.04
N TYR A 63 8.51 7.08 -3.38
CA TYR A 63 8.68 6.29 -2.17
C TYR A 63 8.14 7.00 -0.93
N MET A 64 8.24 8.33 -0.90
CA MET A 64 7.69 9.15 0.19
C MET A 64 6.17 9.28 0.14
N PHE A 65 5.57 9.11 -1.05
CA PHE A 65 4.11 9.13 -1.24
C PHE A 65 3.43 7.79 -0.97
N GLU A 66 4.18 6.81 -0.53
CA GLU A 66 3.64 5.48 -0.25
C GLU A 66 2.48 5.53 0.75
N GLY A 67 1.48 4.69 0.48
CA GLY A 67 0.24 4.65 1.26
C GLY A 67 -0.83 5.67 0.85
N ARG A 68 -0.49 6.68 0.06
CA ARG A 68 -1.46 7.62 -0.51
C ARG A 68 -2.31 6.97 -1.59
N THR A 69 -3.51 7.49 -1.81
CA THR A 69 -4.29 7.16 -3.01
C THR A 69 -3.65 7.80 -4.26
N GLY A 70 -3.93 7.24 -5.43
CA GLY A 70 -3.48 7.82 -6.70
C GLY A 70 -3.95 9.26 -6.91
N GLU A 71 -5.19 9.57 -6.53
CA GLU A 71 -5.73 10.94 -6.57
C GLU A 71 -4.91 11.92 -5.72
N SER A 72 -4.57 11.52 -4.51
CA SER A 72 -3.75 12.33 -3.60
C SER A 72 -2.35 12.59 -4.17
N THR A 73 -1.74 11.58 -4.77
CA THR A 73 -0.44 11.72 -5.45
C THR A 73 -0.51 12.69 -6.62
N ILE A 74 -1.54 12.57 -7.47
CA ILE A 74 -1.73 13.46 -8.63
C ILE A 74 -1.95 14.90 -8.17
N ASN A 75 -2.80 15.11 -7.17
CA ASN A 75 -3.02 16.45 -6.63
C ASN A 75 -1.73 17.08 -6.08
N GLU A 76 -0.92 16.32 -5.36
CA GLU A 76 0.39 16.81 -4.88
C GLU A 76 1.28 17.29 -6.04
N LEU A 77 1.36 16.51 -7.13
CA LEU A 77 2.14 16.88 -8.31
C LEU A 77 1.58 18.13 -9.00
N TYR A 78 0.27 18.26 -9.11
CA TYR A 78 -0.39 19.42 -9.67
C TYR A 78 -0.21 20.68 -8.83
N GLN A 79 -0.31 20.56 -7.50
CA GLN A 79 -0.02 21.66 -6.59
C GLN A 79 1.42 22.17 -6.74
N ARG A 80 2.38 21.27 -6.85
CA ARG A 80 3.80 21.64 -7.06
C ARG A 80 4.05 22.32 -8.41
N THR A 81 3.34 21.89 -9.44
CA THR A 81 3.58 22.35 -10.82
C THR A 81 2.75 23.56 -11.17
N PHE A 82 1.46 23.57 -10.83
CA PHE A 82 0.46 24.54 -11.32
C PHE A 82 -0.25 25.30 -10.20
N GLN A 83 0.05 25.04 -8.92
CA GLN A 83 -0.57 25.65 -7.73
C GLN A 83 -2.10 25.46 -7.71
N ARG A 84 -2.59 24.34 -8.22
CA ARG A 84 -3.98 23.90 -8.19
C ARG A 84 -4.09 22.40 -8.10
N ASP A 85 -5.26 21.90 -7.72
CA ASP A 85 -5.57 20.48 -7.86
C ASP A 85 -5.81 20.08 -9.31
N ALA A 86 -5.60 18.82 -9.64
CA ALA A 86 -5.96 18.23 -10.90
C ALA A 86 -7.49 18.15 -11.05
N THR A 87 -7.98 18.34 -12.26
CA THR A 87 -9.39 18.07 -12.60
C THR A 87 -9.67 16.57 -12.54
N ALA A 88 -10.96 16.19 -12.50
CA ALA A 88 -11.36 14.78 -12.52
C ALA A 88 -10.84 14.05 -13.78
N GLU A 89 -10.89 14.73 -14.94
CA GLU A 89 -10.40 14.19 -16.21
C GLU A 89 -8.87 14.00 -16.19
N GLU A 90 -8.13 14.99 -15.69
CA GLU A 90 -6.67 14.90 -15.55
C GLU A 90 -6.27 13.75 -14.61
N LYS A 91 -6.96 13.59 -13.48
CA LYS A 91 -6.73 12.47 -12.56
C LYS A 91 -6.98 11.11 -13.23
N GLN A 92 -8.08 10.99 -13.95
CA GLN A 92 -8.44 9.76 -14.64
C GLN A 92 -7.40 9.39 -15.71
N THR A 93 -6.99 10.36 -16.52
CA THR A 93 -6.00 10.17 -17.59
C THR A 93 -4.65 9.76 -17.02
N ILE A 94 -4.13 10.51 -16.04
CA ILE A 94 -2.81 10.26 -15.47
C ILE A 94 -2.79 8.92 -14.72
N TYR A 95 -3.86 8.62 -13.95
CA TYR A 95 -3.91 7.36 -13.23
C TYR A 95 -3.99 6.15 -14.16
N LYS A 96 -4.75 6.26 -15.26
CA LYS A 96 -4.83 5.21 -16.27
C LYS A 96 -3.46 4.96 -16.93
N GLU A 97 -2.78 5.99 -17.35
CA GLU A 97 -1.45 5.87 -17.96
C GLU A 97 -0.43 5.28 -16.98
N LYS A 98 -0.46 5.73 -15.72
CA LYS A 98 0.38 5.15 -14.66
C LYS A 98 0.06 3.67 -14.45
N ALA A 99 -1.20 3.28 -14.43
CA ALA A 99 -1.62 1.89 -14.24
C ALA A 99 -1.15 1.00 -15.41
N ASP A 100 -1.24 1.50 -16.63
CA ASP A 100 -0.77 0.80 -17.83
C ASP A 100 0.76 0.61 -17.80
N LEU A 101 1.50 1.63 -17.44
CA LEU A 101 2.96 1.55 -17.25
C LEU A 101 3.33 0.58 -16.13
N PHE A 102 2.65 0.65 -15.00
CA PHE A 102 2.87 -0.29 -13.90
C PHE A 102 2.65 -1.74 -14.35
N ASN A 103 1.58 -2.02 -15.09
CA ASN A 103 1.30 -3.36 -15.60
C ASN A 103 2.37 -3.85 -16.58
N THR A 104 3.03 -2.95 -17.28
CA THR A 104 4.16 -3.29 -18.16
C THR A 104 5.41 -3.68 -17.37
N TYR A 105 5.65 -3.06 -16.22
CA TYR A 105 6.88 -3.26 -15.44
C TYR A 105 6.74 -4.31 -14.35
N ASN A 106 5.55 -4.44 -13.77
CA ASN A 106 5.33 -5.31 -12.62
C ASN A 106 5.41 -6.79 -13.00
N ASP A 107 6.23 -7.53 -12.30
CA ASP A 107 6.37 -8.98 -12.44
C ASP A 107 5.39 -9.78 -11.55
N GLY A 108 4.64 -9.11 -10.68
CA GLY A 108 3.69 -9.72 -9.77
C GLY A 108 4.33 -10.54 -8.64
N ALA A 109 5.62 -10.35 -8.39
CA ALA A 109 6.35 -11.13 -7.41
C ALA A 109 5.82 -10.89 -5.99
N PRO A 110 5.49 -11.96 -5.23
CA PRO A 110 5.17 -11.86 -3.83
C PRO A 110 6.40 -11.43 -3.03
N ARG A 111 6.17 -10.75 -1.91
CA ARG A 111 7.25 -10.40 -0.98
C ARG A 111 7.76 -11.65 -0.28
N THR A 112 9.07 -11.83 -0.26
CA THR A 112 9.71 -12.93 0.45
C THR A 112 9.31 -12.92 1.93
N GLY A 113 8.88 -14.07 2.45
CA GLY A 113 8.46 -14.25 3.84
C GLY A 113 7.00 -13.89 4.12
N ALA A 114 6.28 -13.26 3.18
CA ALA A 114 4.89 -12.86 3.41
C ALA A 114 3.95 -14.07 3.62
N ALA A 115 4.11 -15.12 2.83
CA ALA A 115 3.29 -16.32 2.94
C ALA A 115 3.49 -17.02 4.28
N GLU A 116 4.71 -17.06 4.78
CA GLU A 116 5.06 -17.64 6.07
C GLU A 116 4.42 -16.86 7.22
N VAL A 117 4.51 -15.53 7.19
CA VAL A 117 3.87 -14.66 8.18
C VAL A 117 2.35 -14.84 8.18
N LEU A 118 1.73 -14.91 7.00
CA LEU A 118 0.28 -15.15 6.90
C LEU A 118 -0.15 -16.47 7.53
N LYS A 119 0.61 -17.54 7.34
CA LYS A 119 0.36 -18.84 7.97
C LYS A 119 0.47 -18.78 9.49
N GLU A 120 1.47 -18.08 10.01
CA GLU A 120 1.65 -17.91 11.45
C GLU A 120 0.52 -17.08 12.08
N VAL A 121 0.09 -16.02 11.40
CA VAL A 121 -1.05 -15.19 11.83
C VAL A 121 -2.34 -16.02 11.84
N GLU A 122 -2.55 -16.85 10.82
CA GLU A 122 -3.68 -17.77 10.75
C GLU A 122 -3.67 -18.80 11.89
N ALA A 123 -2.52 -19.45 12.10
CA ALA A 123 -2.34 -20.42 13.19
C ALA A 123 -2.56 -19.82 14.58
N SER A 124 -2.35 -18.51 14.73
CA SER A 124 -2.64 -17.76 15.95
C SER A 124 -4.12 -17.39 16.12
N GLY A 125 -4.98 -17.76 15.19
CA GLY A 125 -6.42 -17.47 15.22
C GLY A 125 -6.78 -16.00 14.98
N LEU A 126 -5.84 -15.20 14.44
CA LEU A 126 -6.05 -13.79 14.17
C LEU A 126 -6.69 -13.56 12.78
N GLN A 127 -7.54 -12.55 12.70
CA GLN A 127 -8.09 -12.07 11.43
C GLN A 127 -6.97 -11.45 10.58
N ARG A 128 -7.07 -11.62 9.25
CA ARG A 128 -6.12 -11.03 8.29
C ARG A 128 -6.90 -10.15 7.34
N LEU A 129 -6.53 -8.88 7.28
CA LEU A 129 -7.14 -7.88 6.40
C LEU A 129 -6.06 -7.16 5.60
N VAL A 130 -6.40 -6.70 4.40
CA VAL A 130 -5.55 -5.81 3.60
C VAL A 130 -6.09 -4.39 3.70
N VAL A 131 -5.22 -3.45 3.99
CA VAL A 131 -5.53 -2.02 3.99
C VAL A 131 -4.51 -1.30 3.12
N THR A 132 -4.91 -0.94 1.91
CA THR A 132 -4.03 -0.34 0.90
C THR A 132 -4.59 0.94 0.34
N GLY A 133 -3.73 1.93 0.07
CA GLY A 133 -4.08 3.12 -0.71
C GLY A 133 -4.11 2.87 -2.23
N SER A 134 -3.76 1.67 -2.67
CA SER A 134 -3.70 1.33 -4.09
C SER A 134 -5.09 1.12 -4.70
N GLY A 135 -5.26 1.63 -5.92
CA GLY A 135 -6.34 1.30 -6.84
C GLY A 135 -5.88 0.42 -8.00
N GLN A 136 -4.74 -0.28 -7.86
CA GLN A 136 -4.17 -1.12 -8.90
C GLN A 136 -4.90 -2.47 -8.97
N HIS A 137 -5.88 -2.59 -9.84
CA HIS A 137 -6.70 -3.80 -10.01
C HIS A 137 -5.86 -5.05 -10.26
N SER A 138 -4.79 -4.93 -11.03
CA SER A 138 -3.90 -6.07 -11.35
C SER A 138 -3.28 -6.74 -10.12
N LEU A 139 -3.07 -6.00 -9.04
CA LEU A 139 -2.61 -6.56 -7.76
C LEU A 139 -3.75 -7.00 -6.86
N ILE A 140 -4.80 -6.16 -6.73
CA ILE A 140 -5.96 -6.44 -5.88
C ILE A 140 -6.64 -7.75 -6.31
N ASP A 141 -6.89 -7.92 -7.61
CA ASP A 141 -7.57 -9.09 -8.14
C ASP A 141 -6.75 -10.37 -8.02
N LYS A 142 -5.42 -10.25 -7.94
CA LYS A 142 -4.51 -11.39 -7.79
C LYS A 142 -4.24 -11.81 -6.34
N LEU A 143 -4.66 -11.02 -5.35
CA LEU A 143 -4.34 -11.30 -3.93
C LEU A 143 -4.77 -12.69 -3.50
N ASN A 144 -5.99 -13.11 -3.87
CA ASN A 144 -6.48 -14.44 -3.51
C ASN A 144 -5.77 -15.57 -4.27
N HIS A 145 -5.26 -15.30 -5.47
CA HIS A 145 -4.45 -16.25 -6.23
C HIS A 145 -3.03 -16.38 -5.65
N THR A 146 -2.43 -15.26 -5.28
CA THR A 146 -1.06 -15.23 -4.71
C THR A 146 -1.02 -15.80 -3.30
N TYR A 147 -2.05 -15.51 -2.50
CA TYR A 147 -2.19 -15.95 -1.10
C TYR A 147 -3.54 -16.63 -0.88
N PRO A 148 -3.71 -17.88 -1.38
CA PRO A 148 -4.98 -18.59 -1.33
C PRO A 148 -5.52 -18.74 0.08
N GLY A 149 -6.82 -18.43 0.27
CA GLY A 149 -7.50 -18.59 1.54
C GLY A 149 -7.27 -17.49 2.58
N HIS A 150 -6.39 -16.52 2.32
CA HIS A 150 -6.12 -15.44 3.26
C HIS A 150 -6.96 -14.19 3.04
N PHE A 151 -7.21 -13.82 1.77
CA PHE A 151 -7.89 -12.58 1.43
C PHE A 151 -9.02 -12.80 0.43
N ASN A 152 -10.15 -12.19 0.71
CA ASN A 152 -11.26 -11.99 -0.21
C ASN A 152 -11.66 -10.51 -0.20
N ARG A 153 -12.60 -10.09 -1.04
CA ARG A 153 -12.98 -8.67 -1.14
C ARG A 153 -13.48 -8.07 0.18
N GLU A 154 -14.15 -8.85 1.00
CA GLU A 154 -14.68 -8.41 2.30
C GLU A 154 -13.58 -8.15 3.34
N LYS A 155 -12.39 -8.70 3.12
CA LYS A 155 -11.20 -8.53 3.97
C LYS A 155 -10.22 -7.50 3.40
N MET A 156 -10.68 -6.62 2.54
CA MET A 156 -9.87 -5.59 1.89
C MET A 156 -10.49 -4.21 2.07
N VAL A 157 -9.65 -3.22 2.38
CA VAL A 157 -9.94 -1.80 2.22
C VAL A 157 -8.94 -1.25 1.21
N THR A 158 -9.43 -0.70 0.12
CA THR A 158 -8.63 -0.21 -1.00
C THR A 158 -8.94 1.26 -1.30
N ALA A 159 -8.27 1.84 -2.30
CA ALA A 159 -8.58 3.20 -2.76
C ALA A 159 -10.05 3.38 -3.20
N PHE A 160 -10.72 2.29 -3.62
CA PHE A 160 -12.12 2.33 -4.05
C PHE A 160 -13.12 2.41 -2.89
N ASP A 161 -12.69 2.15 -1.67
CA ASP A 161 -13.55 2.08 -0.48
C ASP A 161 -13.51 3.35 0.36
N VAL A 162 -12.61 4.27 0.08
CA VAL A 162 -12.34 5.44 0.91
C VAL A 162 -12.32 6.73 0.08
N LYS A 163 -12.73 7.83 0.70
CA LYS A 163 -12.58 9.16 0.11
C LYS A 163 -11.17 9.71 0.31
N TYR A 164 -10.57 9.42 1.44
CA TYR A 164 -9.23 9.86 1.80
C TYR A 164 -8.37 8.64 2.15
N GLY A 165 -7.16 8.60 1.59
CA GLY A 165 -6.20 7.54 1.87
C GLY A 165 -5.37 7.81 3.14
N LYS A 166 -4.54 6.84 3.51
CA LYS A 166 -3.57 6.99 4.60
C LYS A 166 -2.73 8.26 4.41
N PRO A 167 -2.42 9.02 5.46
CA PRO A 167 -2.58 8.71 6.89
C PRO A 167 -3.93 9.16 7.50
N HIS A 168 -4.94 9.48 6.69
CA HIS A 168 -6.26 9.82 7.22
C HIS A 168 -6.83 8.59 7.94
N PRO A 169 -7.42 8.74 9.17
CA PRO A 169 -8.02 7.65 9.92
C PRO A 169 -9.25 7.04 9.24
#